data_92366d76f6f76f3c27b87759100789b6
#
_entry.id   92366d76f6f76f3c27b87759100789b6
#
_cell.length_a   1.000
_cell.length_b   1.000
_cell.length_c   1.000
_cell.angle_alpha   90.00
_cell.angle_beta   90.00
_cell.angle_gamma   90.00
#
_symmetry.space_group_name_H-M   'P 1'
#
loop_
_entity.id
_entity.type
_entity.pdbx_description
1 polymer ?
#
loop_
_entity_poly.entity_id
_entity_poly.type
_entity_poly.pdbx_seq_one_letter_code
_entity_poly.pdbx_strand_id
1 'polypeptide(L)'
;TKAIIPVAGWGTRRLPITKSIEKCMLPIGNRPMGDYVVQDCIDAGITDIYFVVSEDSSQLQSYYAANEALETYLEAHNKTEMLSLVTPPVARFHYIIQPSTAPYGTATPVGLALPYIEKGESVAVLMGDDCLY
;
A
#
# COMPACT_ATOMS: atom_id res chain seq x y z
N THR A 1 -5.82 -12.44 -11.34
CA THR A 1 -4.76 -12.50 -10.32
C THR A 1 -4.92 -11.33 -9.35
N LYS A 2 -4.83 -11.59 -8.08
CA LYS A 2 -4.85 -10.59 -7.01
C LYS A 2 -3.49 -10.54 -6.34
N ALA A 3 -3.16 -9.40 -5.74
CA ALA A 3 -1.95 -9.25 -4.93
C ALA A 3 -2.32 -9.09 -3.46
N ILE A 4 -1.53 -9.70 -2.59
CA ILE A 4 -1.62 -9.52 -1.15
C ILE A 4 -0.29 -8.90 -0.70
N ILE A 5 -0.36 -7.73 -0.08
CA ILE A 5 0.82 -7.01 0.39
C ILE A 5 0.70 -6.81 1.90
N PRO A 6 1.36 -7.65 2.70
CA PRO A 6 1.35 -7.48 4.16
C PRO A 6 2.21 -6.30 4.58
N VAL A 7 1.63 -5.34 5.29
CA VAL A 7 2.32 -4.13 5.74
C VAL A 7 2.00 -3.78 7.19
N ALA A 8 1.49 -4.74 7.97
CA ALA A 8 1.06 -4.51 9.34
C ALA A 8 2.19 -4.53 10.39
N GLY A 9 3.43 -4.77 9.98
CA GLY A 9 4.56 -4.86 10.90
C GLY A 9 4.95 -3.53 11.53
N TRP A 10 5.57 -3.58 12.73
CA TRP A 10 5.97 -2.39 13.47
C TRP A 10 7.18 -1.67 12.89
N GLY A 11 8.00 -2.33 12.06
CA GLY A 11 9.20 -1.74 11.48
C GLY A 11 10.27 -1.43 12.52
N THR A 12 10.46 -2.31 13.49
CA THR A 12 11.36 -2.08 14.64
C THR A 12 12.80 -1.79 14.25
N ARG A 13 13.26 -2.29 13.12
CA ARG A 13 14.62 -2.06 12.63
C ARG A 13 14.87 -0.63 12.19
N ARG A 14 13.82 0.16 12.01
CA ARG A 14 13.88 1.53 11.52
C ARG A 14 13.41 2.54 12.54
N LEU A 15 13.28 2.14 13.79
CA LEU A 15 12.97 3.08 14.86
C LEU A 15 14.09 4.12 15.00
N PRO A 16 13.80 5.37 15.36
CA PRO A 16 12.48 5.84 15.85
C PRO A 16 11.51 6.34 14.77
N ILE A 17 11.91 6.42 13.49
CA ILE A 17 11.04 7.01 12.46
C ILE A 17 9.72 6.23 12.28
N THR A 18 9.75 4.92 12.40
CA THR A 18 8.56 4.08 12.24
C THR A 18 7.57 4.18 13.40
N LYS A 19 7.91 4.92 14.44
CA LYS A 19 6.98 5.29 15.50
C LYS A 19 5.84 6.17 14.95
N SER A 20 6.13 7.02 13.97
CA SER A 20 5.19 8.00 13.42
C SER A 20 4.86 7.76 11.95
N ILE A 21 5.73 7.07 11.22
CA ILE A 21 5.56 6.81 9.78
C ILE A 21 5.53 5.31 9.57
N GLU A 22 4.49 4.82 8.91
CA GLU A 22 4.39 3.41 8.53
C GLU A 22 5.60 3.01 7.67
N LYS A 23 6.15 1.82 7.92
CA LYS A 23 7.37 1.37 7.23
C LYS A 23 7.25 1.43 5.72
N CYS A 24 6.13 0.99 5.17
CA CYS A 24 5.89 1.01 3.72
C CYS A 24 5.78 2.43 3.15
N MET A 25 5.58 3.44 4.00
CA MET A 25 5.50 4.85 3.61
C MET A 25 6.84 5.58 3.74
N LEU A 26 7.89 4.92 4.19
CA LEU A 26 9.23 5.53 4.23
C LEU A 26 9.66 5.87 2.80
N PRO A 27 10.19 7.08 2.58
CA PRO A 27 10.45 7.54 1.22
C PRO A 27 11.70 6.91 0.61
N ILE A 28 11.60 6.60 -0.68
CA ILE A 28 12.74 6.38 -1.57
C ILE A 28 12.58 7.44 -2.65
N GLY A 29 13.39 8.48 -2.57
CA GLY A 29 13.16 9.69 -3.34
C GLY A 29 11.90 10.40 -2.85
N ASN A 30 10.96 10.66 -3.73
CA ASN A 30 9.67 11.30 -3.42
C ASN A 30 8.49 10.33 -3.42
N ARG A 31 8.76 9.03 -3.40
CA ARG A 31 7.73 7.98 -3.41
C ARG A 31 7.88 7.08 -2.18
N PRO A 32 6.76 6.59 -1.63
CA PRO A 32 6.82 5.59 -0.56
C PRO A 32 7.48 4.30 -1.03
N MET A 33 8.20 3.64 -0.12
CA MET A 33 8.83 2.35 -0.41
C MET A 33 7.82 1.32 -0.95
N GLY A 34 6.65 1.25 -0.34
CA GLY A 34 5.60 0.31 -0.77
C GLY A 34 5.04 0.60 -2.15
N ASP A 35 5.16 1.83 -2.64
CA ASP A 35 4.63 2.19 -3.96
C ASP A 35 5.39 1.52 -5.11
N TYR A 36 6.65 1.21 -4.92
CA TYR A 36 7.43 0.45 -5.91
C TYR A 36 6.88 -0.96 -6.08
N VAL A 37 6.48 -1.58 -4.99
CA VAL A 37 5.84 -2.91 -5.02
C VAL A 37 4.48 -2.85 -5.70
N VAL A 38 3.70 -1.82 -5.41
CA VAL A 38 2.41 -1.58 -6.05
C VAL A 38 2.56 -1.39 -7.55
N GLN A 39 3.55 -0.60 -7.97
CA GLN A 39 3.81 -0.37 -9.39
C GLN A 39 4.20 -1.67 -10.11
N ASP A 40 4.99 -2.52 -9.49
CA ASP A 40 5.32 -3.84 -10.03
C ASP A 40 4.07 -4.69 -10.24
N CYS A 41 3.13 -4.65 -9.31
CA CYS A 41 1.85 -5.35 -9.44
C CYS A 41 1.04 -4.82 -10.62
N ILE A 42 0.95 -3.52 -10.76
CA ILE A 42 0.20 -2.86 -11.84
C ILE A 42 0.82 -3.21 -13.19
N ASP A 43 2.15 -3.17 -13.30
CA ASP A 43 2.88 -3.50 -14.52
C ASP A 43 2.71 -4.97 -14.89
N ALA A 44 2.47 -5.84 -13.93
CA ALA A 44 2.19 -7.26 -14.17
C ALA A 44 0.71 -7.52 -14.53
N GLY A 45 -0.13 -6.49 -14.61
CA GLY A 45 -1.54 -6.61 -14.97
C GLY A 45 -2.47 -6.93 -13.80
N ILE A 46 -2.01 -6.82 -12.57
CA ILE A 46 -2.83 -7.04 -11.37
C ILE A 46 -3.70 -5.82 -11.13
N THR A 47 -5.01 -6.04 -11.00
CA THR A 47 -5.99 -4.96 -10.84
C THR A 47 -6.53 -4.83 -9.43
N ASP A 48 -6.46 -5.88 -8.62
CA ASP A 48 -6.92 -5.89 -7.23
C ASP A 48 -5.74 -6.10 -6.29
N ILE A 49 -5.51 -5.14 -5.41
CA ILE A 49 -4.41 -5.15 -4.46
C ILE A 49 -4.99 -5.11 -3.05
N TYR A 50 -4.66 -6.12 -2.26
CA TYR A 50 -5.10 -6.26 -0.87
C TYR A 50 -3.94 -5.96 0.05
N PHE A 51 -4.02 -4.84 0.76
CA PHE A 51 -3.08 -4.52 1.83
C PHE A 51 -3.60 -5.11 3.14
N VAL A 52 -2.75 -5.82 3.86
CA VAL A 52 -3.05 -6.21 5.23
C VAL A 52 -2.32 -5.23 6.14
N VAL A 53 -3.08 -4.39 6.82
CA VAL A 53 -2.58 -3.23 7.55
C VAL A 53 -2.81 -3.37 9.05
N SER A 54 -2.07 -2.59 9.85
CA SER A 54 -2.30 -2.51 11.28
C SER A 54 -3.57 -1.72 11.59
N GLU A 55 -4.06 -1.86 12.84
CA GLU A 55 -5.26 -1.14 13.30
C GLU A 55 -5.11 0.39 13.20
N ASP A 56 -3.89 0.89 13.34
CA ASP A 56 -3.59 2.33 13.32
C ASP A 56 -3.21 2.86 11.94
N SER A 57 -3.30 2.03 10.91
CA SER A 57 -2.90 2.44 9.56
C SER A 57 -3.80 3.53 9.01
N SER A 58 -3.20 4.59 8.50
CA SER A 58 -3.91 5.69 7.85
C SER A 58 -3.13 6.30 6.69
N GLN A 59 -1.82 6.29 6.76
CA GLN A 59 -0.96 6.95 5.78
C GLN A 59 -1.03 6.28 4.40
N LEU A 60 -1.02 4.95 4.37
CA LEU A 60 -1.13 4.19 3.12
C LEU A 60 -2.48 4.43 2.44
N GLN A 61 -3.55 4.41 3.20
CA GLN A 61 -4.90 4.67 2.70
C GLN A 61 -5.00 6.09 2.15
N SER A 62 -4.45 7.05 2.86
CA SER A 62 -4.43 8.46 2.44
C SER A 62 -3.64 8.64 1.15
N TYR A 63 -2.53 7.93 1.00
CA TYR A 63 -1.68 8.03 -0.19
C TYR A 63 -2.42 7.60 -1.46
N TYR A 64 -3.22 6.53 -1.39
CA TYR A 64 -3.96 6.01 -2.54
C TYR A 64 -5.37 6.57 -2.68
N ALA A 65 -5.79 7.44 -1.78
CA ALA A 65 -7.05 8.14 -1.90
C ALA A 65 -6.90 9.38 -2.80
N ALA A 66 -7.99 9.78 -3.44
CA ALA A 66 -8.01 11.05 -4.16
C ALA A 66 -7.91 12.23 -3.20
N ASN A 67 -7.18 13.25 -3.57
CA ASN A 67 -7.07 14.50 -2.81
C ASN A 67 -7.63 15.64 -3.64
N GLU A 68 -8.93 15.83 -3.56
CA GLU A 68 -9.65 16.82 -4.37
C GLU A 68 -9.20 18.24 -4.07
N ALA A 69 -8.89 18.56 -2.82
CA ALA A 69 -8.43 19.90 -2.44
C ALA A 69 -7.10 20.24 -3.12
N LEU A 70 -6.16 19.29 -3.14
CA LEU A 70 -4.88 19.48 -3.81
C LEU A 70 -5.03 19.56 -5.33
N GLU A 71 -5.88 18.73 -5.91
CA GLU A 71 -6.17 18.76 -7.35
C GLU A 71 -6.75 20.11 -7.74
N THR A 72 -7.70 20.62 -6.99
CA THR A 72 -8.32 21.95 -7.22
C THR A 72 -7.28 23.06 -7.13
N TYR A 73 -6.40 22.99 -6.13
CA TYR A 73 -5.32 23.96 -5.99
C TYR A 73 -4.39 23.97 -7.23
N LEU A 74 -3.99 22.79 -7.69
CA LEU A 74 -3.11 22.67 -8.85
C LEU A 74 -3.75 23.23 -10.12
N GLU A 75 -5.02 22.97 -10.33
CA GLU A 75 -5.78 23.51 -11.46
C GLU A 75 -5.87 25.03 -11.39
N ALA A 76 -6.19 25.58 -10.20
CA ALA A 76 -6.35 27.01 -10.01
C ALA A 76 -5.05 27.80 -10.19
N HIS A 77 -3.90 27.16 -9.98
CA HIS A 77 -2.59 27.80 -10.06
C HIS A 77 -1.79 27.42 -11.33
N ASN A 78 -2.47 26.92 -12.35
CA ASN A 78 -1.87 26.52 -13.63
C ASN A 78 -0.76 25.48 -13.49
N LYS A 79 -0.93 24.53 -12.56
CA LYS A 79 0.00 23.44 -12.31
C LYS A 79 -0.58 22.10 -12.73
N THR A 80 -1.32 22.08 -13.83
CA THR A 80 -2.03 20.89 -14.30
C THR A 80 -1.10 19.74 -14.68
N GLU A 81 0.15 20.04 -15.05
CA GLU A 81 1.17 19.03 -15.31
C GLU A 81 1.54 18.22 -14.08
N MET A 82 1.22 18.70 -12.88
CA MET A 82 1.48 17.99 -11.63
C MET A 82 0.33 17.07 -11.21
N LEU A 83 -0.81 17.12 -11.89
CA LEU A 83 -1.98 16.30 -11.54
C LEU A 83 -1.67 14.80 -11.59
N SER A 84 -0.86 14.36 -12.53
CA SER A 84 -0.46 12.95 -12.64
C SER A 84 0.30 12.45 -11.42
N LEU A 85 0.96 13.34 -10.67
CA LEU A 85 1.73 12.99 -9.48
C LEU A 85 0.83 12.71 -8.28
N VAL A 86 -0.39 13.24 -8.27
CA VAL A 86 -1.33 13.10 -7.15
C VAL A 86 -2.55 12.25 -7.49
N THR A 87 -2.70 11.83 -8.73
CA THR A 87 -3.77 10.94 -9.17
C THR A 87 -3.46 9.51 -8.77
N PRO A 88 -4.34 8.82 -8.04
CA PRO A 88 -4.12 7.41 -7.68
C PRO A 88 -3.99 6.54 -8.93
N PRO A 89 -3.17 5.48 -8.90
CA PRO A 89 -3.06 4.55 -10.02
C PRO A 89 -4.37 3.80 -10.27
N VAL A 90 -4.51 3.29 -11.50
CA VAL A 90 -5.71 2.55 -11.92
C VAL A 90 -5.64 1.12 -11.40
N ALA A 91 -6.03 0.97 -10.13
CA ALA A 91 -6.14 -0.33 -9.46
C ALA A 91 -7.20 -0.23 -8.37
N ARG A 92 -7.74 -1.36 -7.96
CA ARG A 92 -8.66 -1.41 -6.83
C ARG A 92 -7.87 -1.77 -5.57
N PHE A 93 -7.88 -0.88 -4.59
CA PHE A 93 -7.16 -1.06 -3.34
C PHE A 93 -8.12 -1.49 -2.25
N HIS A 94 -7.77 -2.56 -1.55
CA HIS A 94 -8.54 -3.12 -0.46
C HIS A 94 -7.66 -3.17 0.79
N TYR A 95 -8.24 -2.86 1.95
CA TYR A 95 -7.50 -2.78 3.21
C TYR A 95 -8.10 -3.77 4.20
N ILE A 96 -7.28 -4.71 4.65
CA ILE A 96 -7.67 -5.72 5.63
C ILE A 96 -6.91 -5.44 6.91
N ILE A 97 -7.63 -5.24 8.01
CA ILE A 97 -7.02 -4.91 9.29
C ILE A 97 -6.53 -6.19 9.97
N GLN A 98 -5.25 -6.22 10.31
CA GLN A 98 -4.67 -7.27 11.14
C GLN A 98 -4.71 -6.80 12.59
N PRO A 99 -5.47 -7.49 13.48
CA PRO A 99 -5.52 -7.13 14.88
C PRO A 99 -4.13 -7.25 15.53
N SER A 100 -3.82 -6.37 16.48
CA SER A 100 -2.54 -6.40 17.20
C SER A 100 -2.36 -7.69 18.01
N THR A 101 -3.46 -8.38 18.32
CA THR A 101 -3.46 -9.67 19.04
C THR A 101 -3.24 -10.87 18.12
N ALA A 102 -3.23 -10.67 16.80
CA ALA A 102 -3.03 -11.76 15.85
C ALA A 102 -1.62 -12.34 15.95
N PRO A 103 -1.43 -13.63 15.63
CA PRO A 103 -0.11 -14.24 15.64
C PRO A 103 0.86 -13.52 14.72
N TYR A 104 2.11 -13.43 15.14
CA TYR A 104 3.17 -12.79 14.37
C TYR A 104 3.62 -13.71 13.22
N GLY A 105 4.01 -13.11 12.10
CA GLY A 105 4.56 -13.82 10.95
C GLY A 105 3.77 -13.58 9.66
N THR A 106 4.32 -14.04 8.55
CA THR A 106 3.76 -13.80 7.21
C THR A 106 2.52 -14.63 6.89
N ALA A 107 2.30 -15.74 7.58
CA ALA A 107 1.12 -16.59 7.36
C ALA A 107 -0.18 -15.91 7.80
N THR A 108 -0.15 -15.08 8.84
CA THR A 108 -1.33 -14.41 9.37
C THR A 108 -1.95 -13.45 8.35
N PRO A 109 -1.20 -12.53 7.70
CA PRO A 109 -1.79 -11.66 6.69
C PRO A 109 -2.40 -12.43 5.51
N VAL A 110 -1.75 -13.49 5.07
CA VAL A 110 -2.27 -14.31 3.97
C VAL A 110 -3.57 -14.99 4.39
N GLY A 111 -3.63 -15.54 5.60
CA GLY A 111 -4.84 -16.14 6.14
C GLY A 111 -6.00 -15.16 6.22
N LEU A 112 -5.76 -13.92 6.63
CA LEU A 112 -6.78 -12.87 6.70
C LEU A 112 -7.32 -12.50 5.32
N ALA A 113 -6.50 -12.60 4.28
CA ALA A 113 -6.90 -12.28 2.91
C ALA A 113 -7.65 -13.42 2.21
N LEU A 114 -7.55 -14.65 2.68
CA LEU A 114 -8.18 -15.83 2.04
C LEU A 114 -9.67 -15.67 1.76
N PRO A 115 -10.51 -15.08 2.62
CA PRO A 115 -11.93 -14.90 2.33
C PRO A 115 -12.23 -14.06 1.09
N TYR A 116 -11.28 -13.25 0.64
CA TYR A 116 -11.42 -12.37 -0.52
C TYR A 116 -10.93 -12.99 -1.81
N ILE A 117 -10.43 -14.22 -1.75
CA ILE A 117 -9.81 -14.91 -2.89
C ILE A 117 -10.67 -16.10 -3.27
N GLU A 118 -11.01 -16.18 -4.55
CA GLU A 118 -11.80 -17.27 -5.08
C GLU A 118 -10.97 -18.54 -5.21
N LYS A 119 -11.62 -19.69 -5.05
CA LYS A 119 -10.97 -20.99 -5.20
C LYS A 119 -10.41 -21.13 -6.62
N GLY A 120 -9.14 -21.49 -6.70
CA GLY A 120 -8.44 -21.67 -7.98
C GLY A 120 -7.88 -20.36 -8.56
N GLU A 121 -8.10 -19.23 -7.89
CA GLU A 121 -7.56 -17.95 -8.32
C GLU A 121 -6.07 -17.84 -8.01
N SER A 122 -5.31 -17.29 -8.96
CA SER A 122 -3.87 -17.03 -8.75
C SER A 122 -3.68 -15.81 -7.87
N VAL A 123 -2.77 -15.89 -6.91
CA VAL A 123 -2.47 -14.83 -5.96
C VAL A 123 -0.97 -14.61 -5.89
N ALA A 124 -0.55 -13.35 -5.97
CA ALA A 124 0.82 -12.94 -5.70
C ALA A 124 0.90 -12.39 -4.27
N VAL A 125 1.88 -12.83 -3.51
CA VAL A 125 2.15 -12.31 -2.16
C VAL A 125 3.49 -11.57 -2.22
N LEU A 126 3.47 -10.27 -1.94
CA LEU A 126 4.65 -9.42 -2.02
C LEU A 126 4.84 -8.69 -0.69
N MET A 127 6.08 -8.58 -0.25
CA MET A 127 6.40 -7.81 0.96
C MET A 127 6.44 -6.33 0.59
N GLY A 128 5.79 -5.49 1.41
CA GLY A 128 5.68 -4.06 1.14
C GLY A 128 6.97 -3.28 1.20
N ASP A 129 8.05 -3.89 1.71
CA ASP A 129 9.38 -3.29 1.79
C ASP A 129 10.41 -4.01 0.90
N ASP A 130 9.95 -4.90 0.03
CA ASP A 130 10.83 -5.66 -0.86
C ASP A 130 11.14 -4.84 -2.13
N CYS A 131 12.01 -3.87 -1.94
CA CYS A 131 12.44 -2.98 -3.00
C CYS A 131 13.91 -3.27 -3.33
N LEU A 132 14.17 -3.65 -4.57
CA LEU A 132 15.50 -4.06 -5.05
C LEU A 132 16.29 -2.92 -5.72
N TYR A 133 15.82 -1.71 -5.60
CA TYR A 133 16.44 -0.53 -6.22
C TYR A 133 17.52 0.10 -5.38
#